data_964170b998359d7b6fa367d39a4aef5d
#
_entry.id   964170b998359d7b6fa367d39a4aef5d
#
_cell.length_a   1.000
_cell.length_b   1.000
_cell.length_c   1.000
_cell.angle_alpha   90.00
_cell.angle_beta   90.00
_cell.angle_gamma   90.00
#
_symmetry.space_group_name_H-M   'P 1'
#
loop_
_entity.id
_entity.type
_entity.pdbx_description
1 polymer ?
#
loop_
_entity_poly.entity_id
_entity_poly.type
_entity_poly.pdbx_seq_one_letter_code
_entity_poly.pdbx_strand_id
1 'polypeptide(L)'
;MEGTSIIQFTLQKSILILGACGQIGTELTMALREKYGNENVIASDIREGTDTSLSSGPFEILDATNYDALEDIVMHYEVEEVYLMAAMLSATAEKFPERAWSLNMNSLFNVLNLAKEKKIDKIFWPSSIAVFGTNTPKEKTPQHTLMEPSTVYGISKQTGERWCSYYHAKYGVDVRSVRFPGLISWKTQPGGGTTDYAVEIFAKAIEQGSYTCFLKKDTRLPMMFMDDAIRASIELMESDGDKLTIRSSYNLSAMSFAPEDVAKSIQATIPSFTISYDPDFRQAIADSWPCSIDDSQARKDWGWKPEFDLKRTTKEMLENLS
;
A
#
# COMPACT_ATOMS: atom_id res chain seq x y z
N MET A 1 50.64 -16.39 6.52
CA MET A 1 49.61 -16.15 5.46
C MET A 1 48.45 -15.47 6.15
N GLU A 2 48.45 -14.15 6.10
CA GLU A 2 47.40 -13.32 6.69
C GLU A 2 46.22 -13.28 5.72
N GLY A 3 45.07 -13.76 6.19
CA GLY A 3 43.84 -13.73 5.43
C GLY A 3 43.30 -12.30 5.38
N THR A 4 43.38 -11.69 4.22
CA THR A 4 42.76 -10.39 3.93
C THR A 4 41.23 -10.57 3.96
N SER A 5 40.60 -10.14 5.04
CA SER A 5 39.14 -10.01 5.12
C SER A 5 38.73 -8.96 4.11
N ILE A 6 38.07 -9.38 3.02
CA ILE A 6 37.40 -8.48 2.09
C ILE A 6 36.18 -7.96 2.83
N ILE A 7 36.27 -6.74 3.37
CA ILE A 7 35.10 -6.00 3.84
C ILE A 7 34.27 -5.72 2.60
N GLN A 8 33.20 -6.46 2.46
CA GLN A 8 32.17 -6.21 1.46
C GLN A 8 31.49 -4.90 1.87
N PHE A 9 31.88 -3.78 1.27
CA PHE A 9 31.14 -2.54 1.34
C PHE A 9 29.80 -2.79 0.64
N THR A 10 28.79 -3.19 1.38
CA THR A 10 27.40 -3.02 0.96
C THR A 10 27.23 -1.52 0.77
N LEU A 11 26.96 -1.05 -0.44
CA LEU A 11 26.54 0.33 -0.71
C LEU A 11 25.36 0.60 0.25
N GLN A 12 25.59 1.52 1.16
CA GLN A 12 24.66 1.80 2.25
C GLN A 12 23.58 2.70 1.66
N LYS A 13 22.45 2.12 1.32
CA LYS A 13 21.33 2.76 0.63
C LYS A 13 20.53 3.62 1.60
N SER A 14 20.36 4.89 1.32
CA SER A 14 19.52 5.78 2.13
C SER A 14 18.09 5.85 1.60
N ILE A 15 17.11 5.57 2.46
CA ILE A 15 15.69 5.42 2.11
C ILE A 15 14.84 6.36 2.96
N LEU A 16 13.97 7.14 2.33
CA LEU A 16 13.00 8.01 3.02
C LEU A 16 11.57 7.46 2.85
N ILE A 17 10.85 7.30 3.97
CA ILE A 17 9.44 6.93 3.99
C ILE A 17 8.61 8.17 4.33
N LEU A 18 7.82 8.66 3.40
CA LEU A 18 6.86 9.75 3.60
C LEU A 18 5.50 9.19 3.98
N GLY A 19 4.99 9.49 5.17
CA GLY A 19 3.77 8.91 5.73
C GLY A 19 4.02 7.62 6.51
N ALA A 20 5.11 7.58 7.26
CA ALA A 20 5.56 6.43 8.04
C ALA A 20 4.61 6.04 9.19
N CYS A 21 3.76 6.95 9.68
CA CYS A 21 2.77 6.66 10.73
C CYS A 21 1.46 6.06 10.19
N GLY A 22 1.35 5.85 8.87
CA GLY A 22 0.21 5.18 8.24
C GLY A 22 0.31 3.65 8.34
N GLN A 23 -0.79 2.96 8.03
CA GLN A 23 -0.88 1.50 8.10
C GLN A 23 0.24 0.79 7.33
N ILE A 24 0.42 1.11 6.06
CA ILE A 24 1.52 0.55 5.25
C ILE A 24 2.86 1.12 5.70
N GLY A 25 2.91 2.43 5.95
CA GLY A 25 4.15 3.15 6.26
C GLY A 25 4.89 2.60 7.48
N THR A 26 4.17 2.29 8.56
CA THR A 26 4.74 1.72 9.78
C THR A 26 5.38 0.35 9.52
N GLU A 27 4.62 -0.58 8.91
CA GLU A 27 5.11 -1.93 8.65
C GLU A 27 6.24 -1.95 7.58
N LEU A 28 6.13 -1.10 6.57
CA LEU A 28 7.18 -0.93 5.56
C LEU A 28 8.48 -0.36 6.16
N THR A 29 8.37 0.63 7.04
CA THR A 29 9.54 1.19 7.74
C THR A 29 10.28 0.11 8.54
N MET A 30 9.53 -0.71 9.28
CA MET A 30 10.10 -1.81 10.06
C MET A 30 10.81 -2.84 9.16
N ALA A 31 10.15 -3.29 8.10
CA ALA A 31 10.73 -4.27 7.17
C ALA A 31 11.97 -3.74 6.45
N LEU A 32 11.98 -2.46 6.06
CA LEU A 32 13.14 -1.85 5.43
C LEU A 32 14.29 -1.66 6.42
N ARG A 33 14.01 -1.28 7.67
CA ARG A 33 15.02 -1.18 8.74
C ARG A 33 15.65 -2.53 9.08
N GLU A 34 14.85 -3.58 9.14
CA GLU A 34 15.36 -4.94 9.31
C GLU A 34 16.32 -5.35 8.17
N LYS A 35 15.98 -4.97 6.95
CA LYS A 35 16.73 -5.34 5.75
C LYS A 35 17.98 -4.50 5.52
N TYR A 36 17.89 -3.17 5.71
CA TYR A 36 18.94 -2.23 5.33
C TYR A 36 19.65 -1.58 6.53
N GLY A 37 19.17 -1.81 7.74
CA GLY A 37 19.67 -1.20 8.97
C GLY A 37 18.89 0.05 9.35
N ASN A 38 18.75 0.27 10.65
CA ASN A 38 17.91 1.32 11.22
C ASN A 38 18.32 2.73 10.76
N GLU A 39 19.61 3.01 10.72
CA GLU A 39 20.17 4.34 10.38
C GLU A 39 19.98 4.71 8.90
N ASN A 40 19.72 3.73 8.05
CA ASN A 40 19.60 3.91 6.61
C ASN A 40 18.15 4.15 6.16
N VAL A 41 17.17 4.06 7.07
CA VAL A 41 15.75 4.22 6.76
C VAL A 41 15.14 5.32 7.63
N ILE A 42 15.00 6.47 7.02
CA ILE A 42 14.42 7.67 7.62
C ILE A 42 12.89 7.57 7.53
N ALA A 43 12.24 7.48 8.68
CA ALA A 43 10.80 7.59 8.77
C ALA A 43 10.38 9.06 8.80
N SER A 44 9.27 9.42 8.16
CA SER A 44 8.77 10.80 8.19
C SER A 44 7.24 10.82 8.13
N ASP A 45 6.66 11.72 8.91
CA ASP A 45 5.21 12.00 8.89
C ASP A 45 4.94 13.44 9.33
N ILE A 46 3.72 13.93 9.11
CA ILE A 46 3.30 15.28 9.55
C ILE A 46 3.22 15.43 11.08
N ARG A 47 3.25 14.33 11.80
CA ARG A 47 3.19 14.24 13.27
C ARG A 47 4.11 13.14 13.78
N GLU A 48 4.57 13.27 15.02
CA GLU A 48 5.21 12.15 15.70
C GLU A 48 4.29 10.94 15.77
N GLY A 49 4.83 9.78 15.45
CA GLY A 49 4.12 8.52 15.61
C GLY A 49 3.96 8.17 17.09
N THR A 50 2.79 7.65 17.45
CA THR A 50 2.58 7.05 18.78
C THR A 50 3.16 5.63 18.87
N ASP A 51 3.55 5.06 17.74
CA ASP A 51 4.15 3.73 17.66
C ASP A 51 5.66 3.81 17.97
N THR A 52 6.03 3.23 19.11
CA THR A 52 7.42 3.17 19.57
C THR A 52 8.34 2.37 18.63
N SER A 53 7.79 1.56 17.72
CA SER A 53 8.56 0.82 16.74
C SER A 53 9.31 1.74 15.77
N LEU A 54 8.77 2.93 15.48
CA LEU A 54 9.41 3.92 14.63
C LEU A 54 10.62 4.62 15.29
N SER A 55 10.78 4.50 16.62
CA SER A 55 11.91 5.09 17.36
C SER A 55 13.23 4.33 17.21
N SER A 56 13.24 3.20 16.48
CA SER A 56 14.45 2.39 16.27
C SER A 56 15.48 3.01 15.31
N GLY A 57 15.16 4.12 14.64
CA GLY A 57 16.02 4.83 13.69
C GLY A 57 15.56 6.27 13.47
N PRO A 58 16.15 7.00 12.53
CA PRO A 58 15.82 8.40 12.26
C PRO A 58 14.33 8.62 12.00
N PHE A 59 13.80 9.73 12.54
CA PHE A 59 12.42 10.16 12.32
C PHE A 59 12.37 11.68 12.14
N GLU A 60 11.72 12.14 11.06
CA GLU A 60 11.58 13.56 10.73
C GLU A 60 10.10 13.98 10.68
N ILE A 61 9.77 15.11 11.30
CA ILE A 61 8.43 15.71 11.17
C ILE A 61 8.42 16.51 9.89
N LEU A 62 7.62 16.07 8.91
CA LEU A 62 7.58 16.64 7.58
C LEU A 62 6.17 16.64 6.99
N ASP A 63 5.73 17.77 6.45
CA ASP A 63 4.62 17.81 5.50
C ASP A 63 5.16 17.51 4.08
N ALA A 64 4.78 16.38 3.51
CA ALA A 64 5.21 15.97 2.18
C ALA A 64 4.81 16.94 1.05
N THR A 65 3.90 17.89 1.32
CA THR A 65 3.53 18.96 0.40
C THR A 65 4.48 20.16 0.43
N ASN A 66 5.35 20.25 1.43
CA ASN A 66 6.38 21.29 1.54
C ASN A 66 7.65 20.85 0.80
N TYR A 67 7.84 21.37 -0.41
CA TYR A 67 8.97 20.97 -1.28
C TYR A 67 10.32 21.30 -0.65
N ASP A 68 10.48 22.54 -0.11
CA ASP A 68 11.77 23.00 0.41
C ASP A 68 12.22 22.15 1.61
N ALA A 69 11.31 21.88 2.56
CA ALA A 69 11.60 21.04 3.70
C ALA A 69 11.89 19.57 3.32
N LEU A 70 11.19 19.05 2.30
CA LEU A 70 11.45 17.71 1.75
C LEU A 70 12.83 17.66 1.10
N GLU A 71 13.19 18.67 0.31
CA GLU A 71 14.50 18.77 -0.33
C GLU A 71 15.63 18.83 0.71
N ASP A 72 15.47 19.65 1.76
CA ASP A 72 16.45 19.75 2.85
C ASP A 72 16.72 18.39 3.50
N ILE A 73 15.68 17.58 3.77
CA ILE A 73 15.82 16.23 4.33
C ILE A 73 16.52 15.30 3.34
N VAL A 74 16.10 15.32 2.07
CA VAL A 74 16.72 14.50 1.01
C VAL A 74 18.21 14.77 0.90
N MET A 75 18.61 16.04 0.92
CA MET A 75 20.02 16.43 0.83
C MET A 75 20.79 16.14 2.13
N HIS A 76 20.17 16.31 3.31
CA HIS A 76 20.82 16.05 4.60
C HIS A 76 21.17 14.58 4.79
N TYR A 77 20.26 13.67 4.40
CA TYR A 77 20.42 12.23 4.55
C TYR A 77 20.96 11.53 3.30
N GLU A 78 21.30 12.29 2.25
CA GLU A 78 21.74 11.76 0.95
C GLU A 78 20.78 10.66 0.43
N VAL A 79 19.48 10.95 0.46
CA VAL A 79 18.42 9.97 0.15
C VAL A 79 18.50 9.52 -1.31
N GLU A 80 18.57 8.22 -1.54
CA GLU A 80 18.56 7.61 -2.87
C GLU A 80 17.14 7.16 -3.28
N GLU A 81 16.36 6.62 -2.35
CA GLU A 81 15.03 6.08 -2.63
C GLU A 81 13.95 6.68 -1.73
N VAL A 82 12.82 7.03 -2.32
CA VAL A 82 11.66 7.55 -1.59
C VAL A 82 10.47 6.61 -1.75
N TYR A 83 9.87 6.21 -0.63
CA TYR A 83 8.58 5.53 -0.58
C TYR A 83 7.50 6.53 -0.14
N LEU A 84 6.67 6.97 -1.08
CA LEU A 84 5.62 7.96 -0.83
C LEU A 84 4.32 7.29 -0.39
N MET A 85 4.16 7.08 0.92
CA MET A 85 2.96 6.50 1.53
C MET A 85 1.92 7.54 1.96
N ALA A 86 2.33 8.81 2.09
CA ALA A 86 1.45 9.91 2.51
C ALA A 86 0.29 10.09 1.53
N ALA A 87 -0.93 9.89 1.99
CA ALA A 87 -2.14 10.11 1.21
C ALA A 87 -3.38 10.23 2.12
N MET A 88 -4.37 10.98 1.66
CA MET A 88 -5.73 10.95 2.25
C MET A 88 -6.55 9.88 1.55
N LEU A 89 -7.05 8.90 2.33
CA LEU A 89 -7.75 7.72 1.83
C LEU A 89 -9.24 7.97 1.57
N SER A 90 -9.88 7.02 0.87
CA SER A 90 -11.21 7.11 0.24
C SER A 90 -12.30 7.80 1.08
N ALA A 91 -12.68 7.29 2.24
CA ALA A 91 -13.80 7.84 3.00
C ALA A 91 -13.49 9.23 3.61
N THR A 92 -12.23 9.49 3.98
CA THR A 92 -11.80 10.82 4.46
C THR A 92 -11.67 11.80 3.29
N ALA A 93 -11.20 11.34 2.14
CA ALA A 93 -11.10 12.16 0.93
C ALA A 93 -12.46 12.68 0.45
N GLU A 94 -13.52 11.88 0.54
CA GLU A 94 -14.87 12.31 0.20
C GLU A 94 -15.42 13.42 1.13
N LYS A 95 -14.96 13.47 2.39
CA LYS A 95 -15.32 14.55 3.32
C LYS A 95 -14.58 15.85 3.04
N PHE A 96 -13.36 15.77 2.49
CA PHE A 96 -12.47 16.91 2.26
C PHE A 96 -11.81 16.83 0.87
N PRO A 97 -12.58 16.91 -0.23
CA PRO A 97 -12.11 16.59 -1.57
C PRO A 97 -10.93 17.46 -2.05
N GLU A 98 -10.99 18.75 -1.85
CA GLU A 98 -9.92 19.68 -2.28
C GLU A 98 -8.62 19.45 -1.49
N ARG A 99 -8.74 19.21 -0.17
CA ARG A 99 -7.59 18.91 0.68
C ARG A 99 -6.96 17.56 0.31
N ALA A 100 -7.80 16.56 0.02
CA ALA A 100 -7.33 15.25 -0.43
C ALA A 100 -6.60 15.36 -1.76
N TRP A 101 -7.16 16.08 -2.73
CA TRP A 101 -6.51 16.35 -4.01
C TRP A 101 -5.16 17.06 -3.82
N SER A 102 -5.14 18.14 -3.03
CA SER A 102 -3.93 18.91 -2.76
C SER A 102 -2.84 18.04 -2.13
N LEU A 103 -3.14 17.29 -1.07
CA LEU A 103 -2.18 16.40 -0.43
C LEU A 103 -1.68 15.33 -1.40
N ASN A 104 -2.59 14.57 -2.02
CA ASN A 104 -2.23 13.40 -2.82
C ASN A 104 -1.45 13.76 -4.09
N MET A 105 -1.74 14.93 -4.68
CA MET A 105 -1.07 15.36 -5.91
C MET A 105 0.20 16.16 -5.66
N ASN A 106 0.18 17.10 -4.70
CA ASN A 106 1.37 17.93 -4.46
C ASN A 106 2.53 17.11 -3.87
N SER A 107 2.25 16.17 -2.95
CA SER A 107 3.28 15.27 -2.45
C SER A 107 3.90 14.42 -3.58
N LEU A 108 3.08 13.91 -4.51
CA LEU A 108 3.58 13.17 -5.66
C LEU A 108 4.45 14.06 -6.57
N PHE A 109 4.00 15.28 -6.89
CA PHE A 109 4.78 16.18 -7.72
C PHE A 109 6.10 16.57 -7.08
N ASN A 110 6.14 16.78 -5.76
CA ASN A 110 7.36 17.10 -5.05
C ASN A 110 8.40 15.98 -5.22
N VAL A 111 8.02 14.74 -4.98
CA VAL A 111 8.92 13.59 -5.13
C VAL A 111 9.31 13.34 -6.59
N LEU A 112 8.37 13.45 -7.53
CA LEU A 112 8.67 13.35 -8.97
C LEU A 112 9.66 14.42 -9.44
N ASN A 113 9.54 15.66 -8.94
CA ASN A 113 10.46 16.73 -9.28
C ASN A 113 11.86 16.52 -8.72
N LEU A 114 12.00 16.04 -7.47
CA LEU A 114 13.30 15.66 -6.91
C LEU A 114 14.01 14.60 -7.78
N ALA A 115 13.27 13.58 -8.23
CA ALA A 115 13.84 12.55 -9.10
C ALA A 115 14.18 13.10 -10.52
N LYS A 116 13.35 13.98 -11.08
CA LYS A 116 13.64 14.67 -12.33
C LYS A 116 14.92 15.53 -12.22
N GLU A 117 15.15 16.15 -11.07
CA GLU A 117 16.32 16.96 -10.78
C GLU A 117 17.54 16.13 -10.37
N LYS A 118 17.42 14.80 -10.35
CA LYS A 118 18.48 13.84 -9.99
C LYS A 118 18.95 13.98 -8.53
N LYS A 119 18.08 14.41 -7.63
CA LYS A 119 18.31 14.47 -6.19
C LYS A 119 17.99 13.16 -5.49
N ILE A 120 17.15 12.33 -6.12
CA ILE A 120 16.86 10.95 -5.73
C ILE A 120 16.87 10.06 -6.96
N ASP A 121 17.15 8.77 -6.80
CA ASP A 121 17.27 7.83 -7.90
C ASP A 121 15.96 7.13 -8.23
N LYS A 122 15.16 6.78 -7.19
CA LYS A 122 14.03 5.89 -7.34
C LYS A 122 12.85 6.25 -6.43
N ILE A 123 11.65 6.04 -6.94
CA ILE A 123 10.40 6.31 -6.22
C ILE A 123 9.52 5.07 -6.17
N PHE A 124 9.03 4.71 -4.99
CA PHE A 124 7.85 3.86 -4.85
C PHE A 124 6.63 4.73 -4.54
N TRP A 125 5.57 4.57 -5.32
CA TRP A 125 4.31 5.27 -5.11
C TRP A 125 3.13 4.30 -5.25
N PRO A 126 2.33 4.03 -4.18
CA PRO A 126 1.22 3.09 -4.26
C PRO A 126 0.01 3.71 -4.94
N SER A 127 -0.51 3.01 -5.94
CA SER A 127 -1.87 3.16 -6.45
C SER A 127 -2.83 2.20 -5.72
N SER A 128 -4.04 2.07 -6.20
CA SER A 128 -5.11 1.31 -5.54
C SER A 128 -6.09 0.75 -6.57
N ILE A 129 -6.82 -0.29 -6.22
CA ILE A 129 -8.00 -0.75 -6.97
C ILE A 129 -9.08 0.33 -7.09
N ALA A 130 -9.01 1.39 -6.28
CA ALA A 130 -9.91 2.54 -6.38
C ALA A 130 -9.81 3.32 -7.72
N VAL A 131 -8.80 3.06 -8.55
CA VAL A 131 -8.71 3.59 -9.93
C VAL A 131 -9.74 2.99 -10.87
N PHE A 132 -10.30 1.85 -10.51
CA PHE A 132 -11.33 1.17 -11.29
C PHE A 132 -12.72 1.75 -11.01
N GLY A 133 -13.65 1.55 -11.92
CA GLY A 133 -15.01 2.04 -11.82
C GLY A 133 -16.06 1.03 -12.30
N THR A 134 -17.29 1.47 -12.38
CA THR A 134 -18.44 0.61 -12.69
C THR A 134 -18.32 -0.12 -14.02
N ASN A 135 -17.72 0.51 -15.04
CA ASN A 135 -17.57 -0.06 -16.38
C ASN A 135 -16.28 -0.89 -16.56
N THR A 136 -15.44 -0.95 -15.52
CA THR A 136 -14.26 -1.82 -15.54
C THR A 136 -14.71 -3.30 -15.50
N PRO A 137 -14.10 -4.21 -16.31
CA PRO A 137 -14.35 -5.64 -16.19
C PRO A 137 -14.15 -6.12 -14.75
N LYS A 138 -15.14 -6.83 -14.18
CA LYS A 138 -15.14 -7.19 -12.75
C LYS A 138 -14.27 -8.40 -12.43
N GLU A 139 -14.24 -9.38 -13.32
CA GLU A 139 -13.51 -10.63 -13.12
C GLU A 139 -12.16 -10.57 -13.84
N LYS A 140 -11.09 -10.94 -13.13
CA LYS A 140 -9.72 -10.94 -13.65
C LYS A 140 -9.40 -9.63 -14.38
N THR A 141 -9.69 -8.51 -13.71
CA THR A 141 -9.50 -7.17 -14.29
C THR A 141 -8.12 -7.03 -14.90
N PRO A 142 -8.01 -6.78 -16.23
CA PRO A 142 -6.72 -6.80 -16.91
C PRO A 142 -5.84 -5.61 -16.51
N GLN A 143 -4.52 -5.76 -16.71
CA GLN A 143 -3.53 -4.70 -16.47
C GLN A 143 -3.88 -3.42 -17.24
N HIS A 144 -4.25 -3.55 -18.52
CA HIS A 144 -4.69 -2.45 -19.36
C HIS A 144 -6.21 -2.52 -19.56
N THR A 145 -6.92 -1.60 -18.97
CA THR A 145 -8.38 -1.59 -18.98
C THR A 145 -8.94 -0.19 -18.79
N LEU A 146 -10.26 -0.06 -18.94
CA LEU A 146 -10.98 1.16 -18.64
C LEU A 146 -10.92 1.46 -17.13
N MET A 147 -10.53 2.68 -16.80
CA MET A 147 -10.48 3.20 -15.44
C MET A 147 -11.34 4.45 -15.34
N GLU A 148 -12.45 4.36 -14.62
CA GLU A 148 -13.41 5.45 -14.43
C GLU A 148 -13.75 5.57 -12.93
N PRO A 149 -12.77 6.00 -12.09
CA PRO A 149 -13.01 6.14 -10.67
C PRO A 149 -14.08 7.20 -10.38
N SER A 150 -14.95 6.91 -9.42
CA SER A 150 -16.02 7.80 -8.99
C SER A 150 -15.72 8.50 -7.65
N THR A 151 -14.58 8.24 -7.03
CA THR A 151 -14.16 8.85 -5.77
C THR A 151 -12.97 9.79 -5.97
N VAL A 152 -12.86 10.83 -5.15
CA VAL A 152 -11.71 11.78 -5.19
C VAL A 152 -10.38 11.04 -5.03
N TYR A 153 -10.34 10.06 -4.13
CA TYR A 153 -9.17 9.22 -3.93
C TYR A 153 -8.81 8.45 -5.21
N GLY A 154 -9.78 7.75 -5.80
CA GLY A 154 -9.57 7.00 -7.05
C GLY A 154 -9.14 7.89 -8.21
N ILE A 155 -9.75 9.08 -8.36
CA ILE A 155 -9.37 10.07 -9.37
C ILE A 155 -7.92 10.53 -9.17
N SER A 156 -7.52 10.84 -7.92
CA SER A 156 -6.14 11.24 -7.62
C SER A 156 -5.14 10.12 -7.94
N LYS A 157 -5.48 8.86 -7.62
CA LYS A 157 -4.62 7.70 -7.93
C LYS A 157 -4.52 7.44 -9.44
N GLN A 158 -5.63 7.48 -10.18
CA GLN A 158 -5.60 7.34 -11.63
C GLN A 158 -4.77 8.47 -12.29
N THR A 159 -4.95 9.70 -11.84
CA THR A 159 -4.19 10.86 -12.32
C THR A 159 -2.69 10.68 -12.01
N GLY A 160 -2.36 10.25 -10.80
CA GLY A 160 -0.98 9.98 -10.39
C GLY A 160 -0.31 8.90 -11.24
N GLU A 161 -1.01 7.81 -11.59
CA GLU A 161 -0.49 6.79 -12.52
C GLU A 161 -0.09 7.39 -13.88
N ARG A 162 -0.86 8.36 -14.40
CA ARG A 162 -0.54 9.04 -15.65
C ARG A 162 0.67 9.93 -15.50
N TRP A 163 0.81 10.65 -14.40
CA TRP A 163 1.99 11.45 -14.12
C TRP A 163 3.25 10.61 -13.93
N CYS A 164 3.17 9.49 -13.24
CA CYS A 164 4.29 8.54 -13.13
C CYS A 164 4.78 8.07 -14.50
N SER A 165 3.87 7.61 -15.37
CA SER A 165 4.20 7.22 -16.73
C SER A 165 4.80 8.37 -17.54
N TYR A 166 4.26 9.59 -17.41
CA TYR A 166 4.74 10.76 -18.14
C TYR A 166 6.16 11.15 -17.69
N TYR A 167 6.43 11.18 -16.36
CA TYR A 167 7.76 11.51 -15.86
C TYR A 167 8.80 10.47 -16.25
N HIS A 168 8.42 9.19 -16.25
CA HIS A 168 9.29 8.14 -16.77
C HIS A 168 9.61 8.36 -18.26
N ALA A 169 8.59 8.49 -19.10
CA ALA A 169 8.75 8.61 -20.56
C ALA A 169 9.50 9.87 -20.98
N LYS A 170 9.27 11.00 -20.28
CA LYS A 170 9.83 12.29 -20.68
C LYS A 170 11.17 12.61 -20.02
N TYR A 171 11.35 12.23 -18.76
CA TYR A 171 12.51 12.63 -17.96
C TYR A 171 13.36 11.44 -17.48
N GLY A 172 12.96 10.21 -17.79
CA GLY A 172 13.67 9.01 -17.37
C GLY A 172 13.61 8.72 -15.86
N VAL A 173 12.60 9.27 -15.16
CA VAL A 173 12.41 9.02 -13.72
C VAL A 173 12.10 7.56 -13.49
N ASP A 174 12.81 6.88 -12.58
CA ASP A 174 12.49 5.53 -12.14
C ASP A 174 11.44 5.57 -11.03
N VAL A 175 10.17 5.63 -11.45
CA VAL A 175 9.03 5.51 -10.56
C VAL A 175 8.38 4.15 -10.73
N ARG A 176 8.10 3.48 -9.60
CA ARG A 176 7.55 2.13 -9.52
C ARG A 176 6.30 2.14 -8.66
N SER A 177 5.28 1.44 -9.10
CA SER A 177 3.96 1.55 -8.48
C SER A 177 3.17 0.26 -8.63
N VAL A 178 2.32 0.00 -7.63
CA VAL A 178 1.38 -1.13 -7.61
C VAL A 178 -0.03 -0.64 -7.28
N ARG A 179 -1.05 -1.28 -7.81
CA ARG A 179 -2.45 -1.09 -7.43
C ARG A 179 -2.76 -2.06 -6.30
N PHE A 180 -2.67 -1.57 -5.07
CA PHE A 180 -3.00 -2.40 -3.93
C PHE A 180 -4.49 -2.76 -3.91
N PRO A 181 -4.82 -4.03 -3.65
CA PRO A 181 -6.17 -4.44 -3.27
C PRO A 181 -6.50 -4.02 -1.84
N GLY A 182 -7.58 -4.51 -1.24
CA GLY A 182 -7.85 -4.33 0.18
C GLY A 182 -6.77 -4.99 1.03
N LEU A 183 -6.19 -4.24 1.96
CA LEU A 183 -5.09 -4.73 2.80
C LEU A 183 -5.60 -5.19 4.16
N ILE A 184 -5.04 -6.28 4.65
CA ILE A 184 -5.38 -6.91 5.94
C ILE A 184 -4.13 -6.95 6.80
N SER A 185 -4.19 -6.34 7.99
CA SER A 185 -3.13 -6.38 8.99
C SER A 185 -3.72 -6.47 10.39
N TRP A 186 -3.03 -7.14 11.30
CA TRP A 186 -3.34 -7.15 12.72
C TRP A 186 -2.58 -6.08 13.52
N LYS A 187 -1.48 -5.56 12.95
CA LYS A 187 -0.57 -4.62 13.64
C LYS A 187 -1.14 -3.20 13.72
N THR A 188 -1.88 -2.78 12.69
CA THR A 188 -2.37 -1.40 12.60
C THR A 188 -3.88 -1.38 12.40
N GLN A 189 -4.57 -0.51 13.15
CA GLN A 189 -6.02 -0.34 13.03
C GLN A 189 -6.40 0.21 11.65
N PRO A 190 -7.57 -0.21 11.10
CA PRO A 190 -8.04 0.26 9.81
C PRO A 190 -8.32 1.76 9.80
N GLY A 191 -8.10 2.41 8.65
CA GLY A 191 -8.16 3.85 8.46
C GLY A 191 -9.48 4.44 8.00
N GLY A 192 -10.58 3.67 7.98
CA GLY A 192 -11.89 4.10 7.46
C GLY A 192 -12.07 3.78 5.97
N GLY A 193 -11.54 2.66 5.50
CA GLY A 193 -11.67 2.19 4.12
C GLY A 193 -12.90 1.32 3.87
N THR A 194 -13.23 1.11 2.60
CA THR A 194 -14.33 0.23 2.18
C THR A 194 -14.05 -1.25 2.47
N THR A 195 -12.77 -1.62 2.57
CA THR A 195 -12.31 -2.99 2.81
C THR A 195 -12.04 -3.31 4.29
N ASP A 196 -12.24 -2.35 5.19
CA ASP A 196 -11.89 -2.47 6.61
C ASP A 196 -12.67 -3.57 7.34
N TYR A 197 -13.83 -4.00 6.78
CA TYR A 197 -14.55 -5.16 7.32
C TYR A 197 -13.66 -6.40 7.45
N ALA A 198 -12.71 -6.56 6.53
CA ALA A 198 -11.80 -7.72 6.49
C ALA A 198 -10.71 -7.68 7.58
N VAL A 199 -10.60 -6.57 8.32
CA VAL A 199 -9.77 -6.42 9.52
C VAL A 199 -10.66 -6.46 10.77
N GLU A 200 -11.72 -5.64 10.81
CA GLU A 200 -12.63 -5.51 11.95
C GLU A 200 -13.25 -6.84 12.36
N ILE A 201 -13.61 -7.69 11.39
CA ILE A 201 -14.27 -8.96 11.63
C ILE A 201 -13.47 -9.90 12.56
N PHE A 202 -12.13 -9.88 12.47
CA PHE A 202 -11.28 -10.74 13.30
C PHE A 202 -11.24 -10.26 14.77
N ALA A 203 -11.02 -8.96 14.99
CA ALA A 203 -11.06 -8.38 16.32
C ALA A 203 -12.43 -8.61 16.99
N LYS A 204 -13.52 -8.37 16.25
CA LYS A 204 -14.88 -8.58 16.77
C LYS A 204 -15.21 -10.06 17.01
N ALA A 205 -14.66 -10.95 16.21
CA ALA A 205 -14.83 -12.39 16.46
C ALA A 205 -14.22 -12.82 17.80
N ILE A 206 -13.05 -12.28 18.15
CA ILE A 206 -12.37 -12.56 19.42
C ILE A 206 -13.06 -11.85 20.58
N GLU A 207 -13.33 -10.55 20.45
CA GLU A 207 -13.88 -9.72 21.53
C GLU A 207 -15.33 -10.05 21.88
N GLN A 208 -16.17 -10.32 20.87
CA GLN A 208 -17.63 -10.35 21.03
C GLN A 208 -18.27 -11.63 20.49
N GLY A 209 -17.54 -12.47 19.75
CA GLY A 209 -18.08 -13.66 19.08
C GLY A 209 -19.08 -13.35 17.97
N SER A 210 -19.21 -12.08 17.56
CA SER A 210 -20.15 -11.66 16.51
C SER A 210 -19.68 -10.41 15.80
N TYR A 211 -20.11 -10.22 14.54
CA TYR A 211 -19.83 -9.03 13.74
C TYR A 211 -21.04 -8.65 12.87
N THR A 212 -21.30 -7.35 12.73
CA THR A 212 -22.25 -6.82 11.73
C THR A 212 -21.46 -6.17 10.61
N CYS A 213 -21.42 -6.82 9.45
CA CYS A 213 -20.69 -6.35 8.29
C CYS A 213 -21.47 -5.25 7.55
N PHE A 214 -20.79 -4.17 7.22
CA PHE A 214 -21.35 -3.04 6.46
C PHE A 214 -21.37 -3.26 4.93
N LEU A 215 -21.03 -4.45 4.47
CA LEU A 215 -21.20 -4.91 3.09
C LEU A 215 -22.16 -6.11 3.04
N LYS A 216 -22.77 -6.34 1.87
CA LYS A 216 -23.55 -7.55 1.61
C LYS A 216 -22.70 -8.79 1.73
N LYS A 217 -23.33 -9.89 2.11
CA LYS A 217 -22.67 -11.20 2.36
C LYS A 217 -21.79 -11.69 1.22
N ASP A 218 -22.19 -11.40 -0.01
CA ASP A 218 -21.63 -11.91 -1.27
C ASP A 218 -20.77 -10.88 -2.03
N THR A 219 -20.53 -9.71 -1.44
CA THR A 219 -19.68 -8.65 -2.03
C THR A 219 -18.23 -9.11 -2.09
N ARG A 220 -17.81 -9.65 -3.24
CA ARG A 220 -16.46 -10.16 -3.46
C ARG A 220 -15.50 -9.04 -3.85
N LEU A 221 -14.39 -8.94 -3.13
CA LEU A 221 -13.35 -7.95 -3.38
C LEU A 221 -11.96 -8.60 -3.38
N PRO A 222 -11.00 -8.08 -4.18
CA PRO A 222 -9.61 -8.51 -4.12
C PRO A 222 -8.97 -8.00 -2.82
N MET A 223 -8.25 -8.89 -2.14
CA MET A 223 -7.63 -8.67 -0.84
C MET A 223 -6.19 -9.17 -0.82
N MET A 224 -5.39 -8.65 0.11
CA MET A 224 -3.99 -9.05 0.31
C MET A 224 -3.62 -8.88 1.79
N PHE A 225 -2.87 -9.83 2.32
CA PHE A 225 -2.28 -9.70 3.65
C PHE A 225 -1.11 -8.70 3.61
N MET A 226 -0.89 -7.95 4.68
CA MET A 226 0.08 -6.85 4.68
C MET A 226 1.51 -7.31 4.41
N ASP A 227 1.92 -8.48 4.92
CA ASP A 227 3.26 -9.00 4.67
C ASP A 227 3.52 -9.22 3.16
N ASP A 228 2.51 -9.67 2.40
CA ASP A 228 2.60 -9.74 0.94
C ASP A 228 2.69 -8.35 0.30
N ALA A 229 1.97 -7.36 0.82
CA ALA A 229 2.01 -5.98 0.30
C ALA A 229 3.38 -5.32 0.53
N ILE A 230 3.95 -5.50 1.72
CA ILE A 230 5.29 -5.01 2.07
C ILE A 230 6.35 -5.68 1.19
N ARG A 231 6.30 -7.02 1.09
CA ARG A 231 7.22 -7.79 0.26
C ARG A 231 7.12 -7.37 -1.21
N ALA A 232 5.91 -7.21 -1.75
CA ALA A 232 5.69 -6.73 -3.13
C ALA A 232 6.32 -5.35 -3.37
N SER A 233 6.21 -4.43 -2.40
CA SER A 233 6.79 -3.09 -2.51
C SER A 233 8.32 -3.16 -2.58
N ILE A 234 8.94 -3.95 -1.71
CA ILE A 234 10.39 -4.11 -1.64
C ILE A 234 10.92 -4.84 -2.88
N GLU A 235 10.33 -5.98 -3.26
CA GLU A 235 10.73 -6.76 -4.44
C GLU A 235 10.63 -5.94 -5.73
N LEU A 236 9.56 -5.15 -5.90
CA LEU A 236 9.43 -4.28 -7.06
C LEU A 236 10.53 -3.22 -7.09
N MET A 237 10.87 -2.61 -5.95
CA MET A 237 11.93 -1.60 -5.86
C MET A 237 13.33 -2.18 -6.08
N GLU A 238 13.54 -3.45 -5.76
CA GLU A 238 14.81 -4.17 -5.99
C GLU A 238 14.92 -4.80 -7.38
N SER A 239 13.80 -4.95 -8.08
CA SER A 239 13.80 -5.60 -9.39
C SER A 239 14.60 -4.79 -10.42
N ASP A 240 15.08 -5.50 -11.43
CA ASP A 240 15.79 -4.91 -12.57
C ASP A 240 14.84 -3.99 -13.35
N GLY A 241 15.16 -2.69 -13.39
CA GLY A 241 14.35 -1.67 -14.06
C GLY A 241 14.11 -1.92 -15.54
N ASP A 242 15.05 -2.59 -16.22
CA ASP A 242 14.95 -2.90 -17.65
C ASP A 242 13.90 -3.98 -17.95
N LYS A 243 13.53 -4.79 -16.95
CA LYS A 243 12.47 -5.80 -17.08
C LYS A 243 11.08 -5.25 -16.84
N LEU A 244 10.96 -4.06 -16.21
CA LEU A 244 9.68 -3.46 -15.88
C LEU A 244 9.02 -2.83 -17.09
N THR A 245 7.94 -3.44 -17.58
CA THR A 245 7.19 -2.96 -18.74
C THR A 245 6.07 -1.99 -18.38
N ILE A 246 5.66 -1.95 -17.10
CA ILE A 246 4.62 -1.04 -16.60
C ILE A 246 5.25 0.07 -15.77
N ARG A 247 5.01 1.31 -16.21
CA ARG A 247 5.53 2.53 -15.56
C ARG A 247 4.41 3.44 -15.03
N SER A 248 3.16 2.97 -15.12
CA SER A 248 2.02 3.55 -14.42
C SER A 248 1.83 2.90 -13.05
N SER A 249 1.29 1.67 -13.03
CA SER A 249 1.11 0.90 -11.81
C SER A 249 0.77 -0.55 -12.15
N TYR A 250 1.44 -1.51 -11.52
CA TYR A 250 1.15 -2.93 -11.69
C TYR A 250 -0.14 -3.34 -10.97
N ASN A 251 -0.97 -4.13 -11.60
CA ASN A 251 -1.99 -4.90 -10.91
C ASN A 251 -1.35 -5.92 -9.98
N LEU A 252 -1.83 -6.00 -8.73
CA LEU A 252 -1.48 -7.07 -7.79
C LEU A 252 -2.71 -7.84 -7.35
N SER A 253 -2.55 -9.14 -7.18
CA SER A 253 -3.57 -10.02 -6.64
C SER A 253 -2.95 -11.00 -5.65
N ALA A 254 -3.67 -11.30 -4.55
CA ALA A 254 -3.35 -12.37 -3.64
C ALA A 254 -4.55 -13.31 -3.50
N MET A 255 -5.66 -12.78 -3.01
CA MET A 255 -6.90 -13.53 -2.81
C MET A 255 -8.11 -12.68 -3.21
N SER A 256 -9.25 -13.33 -3.37
CA SER A 256 -10.53 -12.65 -3.57
C SER A 256 -11.60 -13.40 -2.79
N PHE A 257 -12.31 -12.71 -1.89
CA PHE A 257 -13.33 -13.32 -1.06
C PHE A 257 -14.45 -12.33 -0.71
N ALA A 258 -15.58 -12.86 -0.28
CA ALA A 258 -16.73 -12.12 0.22
C ALA A 258 -16.77 -12.16 1.77
N PRO A 259 -17.54 -11.26 2.44
CA PRO A 259 -17.71 -11.31 3.89
C PRO A 259 -18.14 -12.67 4.43
N GLU A 260 -18.99 -13.42 3.70
CA GLU A 260 -19.38 -14.77 4.10
C GLU A 260 -18.23 -15.78 4.06
N ASP A 261 -17.26 -15.61 3.15
CA ASP A 261 -16.13 -16.53 3.02
C ASP A 261 -15.17 -16.37 4.20
N VAL A 262 -14.87 -15.11 4.59
CA VAL A 262 -14.02 -14.86 5.78
C VAL A 262 -14.73 -15.29 7.05
N ALA A 263 -16.05 -15.09 7.17
CA ALA A 263 -16.82 -15.58 8.32
C ALA A 263 -16.74 -17.12 8.45
N LYS A 264 -16.90 -17.86 7.35
CA LYS A 264 -16.72 -19.32 7.33
C LYS A 264 -15.29 -19.74 7.74
N SER A 265 -14.29 -18.98 7.30
CA SER A 265 -12.89 -19.23 7.67
C SER A 265 -12.66 -19.03 9.17
N ILE A 266 -13.24 -17.99 9.75
CA ILE A 266 -13.20 -17.76 11.22
C ILE A 266 -13.95 -18.86 11.99
N GLN A 267 -15.13 -19.27 11.51
CA GLN A 267 -15.93 -20.33 12.14
C GLN A 267 -15.22 -21.69 12.17
N ALA A 268 -14.27 -21.93 11.29
CA ALA A 268 -13.45 -23.15 11.35
C ALA A 268 -12.57 -23.19 12.63
N THR A 269 -12.23 -22.03 13.21
CA THR A 269 -11.44 -21.90 14.45
C THR A 269 -12.33 -21.53 15.64
N ILE A 270 -13.32 -20.65 15.42
CA ILE A 270 -14.29 -20.18 16.43
C ILE A 270 -15.70 -20.58 15.98
N PRO A 271 -16.17 -21.82 16.23
CA PRO A 271 -17.46 -22.31 15.70
C PRO A 271 -18.68 -21.52 16.16
N SER A 272 -18.59 -20.81 17.30
CA SER A 272 -19.65 -19.99 17.86
C SER A 272 -19.76 -18.60 17.21
N PHE A 273 -18.81 -18.21 16.36
CA PHE A 273 -18.84 -16.90 15.70
C PHE A 273 -20.07 -16.74 14.80
N THR A 274 -20.71 -15.59 14.89
CA THR A 274 -21.89 -15.25 14.07
C THR A 274 -21.64 -13.95 13.30
N ILE A 275 -22.24 -13.84 12.11
CA ILE A 275 -22.18 -12.63 11.29
C ILE A 275 -23.59 -12.22 10.86
N SER A 276 -23.84 -10.91 10.88
CA SER A 276 -25.00 -10.26 10.28
C SER A 276 -24.53 -9.22 9.26
N TYR A 277 -25.45 -8.72 8.43
CA TYR A 277 -25.12 -7.80 7.35
C TYR A 277 -26.07 -6.61 7.39
N ASP A 278 -25.49 -5.39 7.46
CA ASP A 278 -26.21 -4.11 7.41
C ASP A 278 -25.45 -3.15 6.47
N PRO A 279 -25.65 -3.29 5.14
CA PRO A 279 -24.90 -2.50 4.16
C PRO A 279 -25.13 -1.01 4.29
N ASP A 280 -24.03 -0.23 4.34
CA ASP A 280 -24.03 1.22 4.35
C ASP A 280 -23.57 1.83 3.01
N PHE A 281 -23.25 3.13 2.99
CA PHE A 281 -22.80 3.86 1.79
C PHE A 281 -21.57 3.23 1.13
N ARG A 282 -20.73 2.48 1.87
CA ARG A 282 -19.54 1.80 1.36
C ARG A 282 -19.87 0.67 0.40
N GLN A 283 -21.10 0.13 0.47
CA GLN A 283 -21.55 -0.88 -0.50
C GLN A 283 -21.53 -0.35 -1.94
N ALA A 284 -21.99 0.88 -2.17
CA ALA A 284 -21.97 1.46 -3.51
C ALA A 284 -20.54 1.64 -4.06
N ILE A 285 -19.57 1.94 -3.18
CA ILE A 285 -18.16 2.01 -3.54
C ILE A 285 -17.64 0.61 -3.90
N ALA A 286 -17.90 -0.38 -3.04
CA ALA A 286 -17.50 -1.77 -3.27
C ALA A 286 -18.07 -2.33 -4.58
N ASP A 287 -19.35 -2.06 -4.89
CA ASP A 287 -20.01 -2.48 -6.12
C ASP A 287 -19.36 -1.87 -7.38
N SER A 288 -18.65 -0.75 -7.25
CA SER A 288 -17.93 -0.12 -8.37
C SER A 288 -16.56 -0.76 -8.65
N TRP A 289 -16.00 -1.53 -7.72
CA TRP A 289 -14.66 -2.13 -7.82
C TRP A 289 -14.68 -3.53 -8.45
N PRO A 290 -13.50 -4.02 -8.90
CA PRO A 290 -13.35 -5.40 -9.36
C PRO A 290 -13.63 -6.44 -8.28
N CYS A 291 -14.10 -7.62 -8.72
CA CYS A 291 -14.17 -8.81 -7.87
C CYS A 291 -12.83 -9.55 -7.79
N SER A 292 -12.04 -9.50 -8.87
CA SER A 292 -10.72 -10.12 -8.95
C SER A 292 -9.82 -9.40 -9.94
N ILE A 293 -8.50 -9.53 -9.76
CA ILE A 293 -7.46 -8.81 -10.52
C ILE A 293 -6.58 -9.83 -11.25
N ASP A 294 -6.23 -9.54 -12.51
CA ASP A 294 -5.17 -10.24 -13.24
C ASP A 294 -3.82 -9.54 -12.96
N ASP A 295 -2.91 -10.26 -12.31
CA ASP A 295 -1.54 -9.83 -11.98
C ASP A 295 -0.47 -10.53 -12.82
N SER A 296 -0.85 -11.14 -13.93
CA SER A 296 0.06 -11.88 -14.81
C SER A 296 1.26 -11.07 -15.28
N GLN A 297 1.11 -9.75 -15.46
CA GLN A 297 2.20 -8.88 -15.84
C GLN A 297 3.23 -8.70 -14.72
N ALA A 298 2.80 -8.55 -13.48
CA ALA A 298 3.70 -8.49 -12.31
C ALA A 298 4.47 -9.82 -12.15
N ARG A 299 3.78 -10.94 -12.30
CA ARG A 299 4.42 -12.28 -12.27
C ARG A 299 5.48 -12.45 -13.34
N LYS A 300 5.24 -11.93 -14.55
CA LYS A 300 6.16 -12.02 -15.67
C LYS A 300 7.38 -11.12 -15.51
N ASP A 301 7.18 -9.86 -15.13
CA ASP A 301 8.22 -8.84 -15.19
C ASP A 301 9.18 -8.93 -13.98
N TRP A 302 8.68 -9.24 -12.80
CA TRP A 302 9.49 -9.27 -11.58
C TRP A 302 9.24 -10.46 -10.65
N GLY A 303 8.49 -11.46 -11.13
CA GLY A 303 8.37 -12.75 -10.44
C GLY A 303 7.40 -12.76 -9.26
N TRP A 304 6.52 -11.75 -9.14
CA TRP A 304 5.53 -11.66 -8.07
C TRP A 304 4.78 -12.96 -7.83
N LYS A 305 4.63 -13.35 -6.57
CA LYS A 305 3.78 -14.45 -6.12
C LYS A 305 3.26 -14.16 -4.71
N PRO A 306 1.95 -14.19 -4.47
CA PRO A 306 1.42 -14.08 -3.13
C PRO A 306 1.77 -15.33 -2.31
N GLU A 307 1.95 -15.16 -1.00
CA GLU A 307 2.21 -16.25 -0.06
C GLU A 307 1.02 -16.52 0.87
N PHE A 308 0.10 -15.55 0.98
CA PHE A 308 -1.05 -15.64 1.87
C PHE A 308 -2.33 -15.90 1.09
N ASP A 309 -2.99 -17.00 1.41
CA ASP A 309 -4.39 -17.27 1.08
C ASP A 309 -5.31 -16.89 2.26
N LEU A 310 -6.62 -17.02 2.09
CA LEU A 310 -7.59 -16.69 3.13
C LEU A 310 -7.39 -17.54 4.40
N LYS A 311 -7.04 -18.81 4.25
CA LYS A 311 -6.84 -19.71 5.40
C LYS A 311 -5.62 -19.28 6.24
N ARG A 312 -4.49 -19.01 5.59
CA ARG A 312 -3.27 -18.54 6.25
C ARG A 312 -3.51 -17.17 6.88
N THR A 313 -4.15 -16.25 6.14
CA THR A 313 -4.52 -14.92 6.66
C THR A 313 -5.40 -15.02 7.91
N THR A 314 -6.44 -15.88 7.88
CA THR A 314 -7.32 -16.09 9.05
C THR A 314 -6.53 -16.58 10.25
N LYS A 315 -5.63 -17.54 10.06
CA LYS A 315 -4.79 -18.07 11.13
C LYS A 315 -3.93 -16.97 11.75
N GLU A 316 -3.17 -16.24 10.94
CA GLU A 316 -2.30 -15.15 11.39
C GLU A 316 -3.08 -14.06 12.14
N MET A 317 -4.24 -13.64 11.62
CA MET A 317 -5.08 -12.64 12.26
C MET A 317 -5.58 -13.10 13.63
N LEU A 318 -6.09 -14.33 13.73
CA LEU A 318 -6.61 -14.85 15.00
C LEU A 318 -5.51 -15.11 16.04
N GLU A 319 -4.35 -15.63 15.65
CA GLU A 319 -3.23 -15.90 16.56
C GLU A 319 -2.59 -14.64 17.14
N ASN A 320 -2.55 -13.54 16.38
CA ASN A 320 -1.90 -12.30 16.80
C ASN A 320 -2.85 -11.29 17.47
N LEU A 321 -4.17 -11.47 17.33
CA LEU A 321 -5.17 -10.63 17.99
C LEU A 321 -5.73 -11.26 19.29
N SER A 322 -5.39 -12.53 19.57
CA SER A 322 -5.88 -13.30 20.76
C SER A 322 -5.21 -12.91 22.06
#